data_0105da2ccf16bc42e6f039a2797ae068
#
_entry.id   0105da2ccf16bc42e6f039a2797ae068
#
_cell.length_a   1.000
_cell.length_b   1.000
_cell.length_c   1.000
_cell.angle_alpha   90.00
_cell.angle_beta   90.00
_cell.angle_gamma   90.00
#
_symmetry.space_group_name_H-M   'P 1'
#
loop_
_entity.id
_entity.type
_entity.pdbx_description
1 polymer ?
#
loop_
_entity_poly.entity_id
_entity_poly.type
_entity_poly.pdbx_seq_one_letter_code
_entity_poly.pdbx_strand_id
1 'polypeptide(L)'
;MNPLRIVIVDDEEPARNRLRELLEDCRAELPHLVVGEATNGVEGLRTVAEKKADVVLVDIQMPEMSGMEFARHLLVMEAPPAVIFVTAHDRYAVEAFEVNAVDYLTKPVRAPRLLAALKKAAAGGRLARGVLERIDPAPRRYLSVAERGRVTLVPVQEIVYLKAEQKYVTACTRTRAHLVEEPLGQLEQEFGGVFVRIHRNCLVARRLIRGFERTGETEGEIGWAVILEGRDERLPVSRRLWTQVKSLAES
;
A
#
# COMPACT_ATOMS: atom_id res chain seq x y z
N MET A 1 -15.14 -24.50 -16.59
CA MET A 1 -14.51 -23.48 -15.72
C MET A 1 -13.59 -22.65 -16.59
N ASN A 2 -13.59 -21.33 -16.43
CA ASN A 2 -12.59 -20.50 -17.10
C ASN A 2 -11.21 -20.77 -16.48
N PRO A 3 -10.12 -20.77 -17.27
CA PRO A 3 -8.79 -20.94 -16.75
C PRO A 3 -8.42 -19.78 -15.81
N LEU A 4 -7.71 -20.07 -14.70
CA LEU A 4 -7.22 -19.04 -13.78
C LEU A 4 -6.23 -18.12 -14.48
N ARG A 5 -6.37 -16.83 -14.29
CA ARG A 5 -5.52 -15.79 -14.86
C ARG A 5 -4.44 -15.44 -13.84
N ILE A 6 -3.20 -15.84 -14.11
CA ILE A 6 -2.08 -15.68 -13.18
C ILE A 6 -1.15 -14.56 -13.65
N VAL A 7 -0.74 -13.70 -12.72
CA VAL A 7 0.34 -12.74 -12.90
C VAL A 7 1.51 -13.13 -12.01
N ILE A 8 2.74 -13.04 -12.53
CA ILE A 8 3.99 -13.28 -11.81
C ILE A 8 4.68 -11.94 -11.57
N VAL A 9 5.06 -11.66 -10.32
CA VAL A 9 5.75 -10.42 -9.94
C VAL A 9 7.01 -10.78 -9.17
N ASP A 10 8.17 -10.61 -9.79
CA ASP A 10 9.48 -10.95 -9.23
C ASP A 10 10.54 -10.15 -10.02
N ASP A 11 11.49 -9.52 -9.37
CA ASP A 11 12.51 -8.72 -10.05
C ASP A 11 13.57 -9.59 -10.75
N GLU A 12 13.71 -10.85 -10.32
CA GLU A 12 14.65 -11.80 -10.89
C GLU A 12 14.05 -12.57 -12.08
N GLU A 13 14.57 -12.36 -13.29
CA GLU A 13 14.14 -13.10 -14.49
C GLU A 13 14.27 -14.62 -14.34
N PRO A 14 15.35 -15.18 -13.77
CA PRO A 14 15.45 -16.65 -13.55
C PRO A 14 14.32 -17.19 -12.67
N ALA A 15 13.90 -16.44 -11.65
CA ALA A 15 12.80 -16.84 -10.77
C ALA A 15 11.45 -16.85 -11.51
N ARG A 16 11.17 -15.81 -12.34
CA ARG A 16 9.97 -15.81 -13.20
C ARG A 16 9.96 -16.96 -14.19
N ASN A 17 11.10 -17.24 -14.84
CA ASN A 17 11.24 -18.36 -15.76
C ASN A 17 10.94 -19.69 -15.06
N ARG A 18 11.50 -19.88 -13.86
CA ARG A 18 11.26 -21.09 -13.08
C ARG A 18 9.79 -21.25 -12.68
N LEU A 19 9.12 -20.18 -12.29
CA LEU A 19 7.69 -20.23 -11.99
C LEU A 19 6.85 -20.57 -13.22
N ARG A 20 7.20 -20.08 -14.41
CA ARG A 20 6.51 -20.45 -15.67
C ARG A 20 6.63 -21.92 -15.98
N GLU A 21 7.83 -22.50 -15.84
CA GLU A 21 8.05 -23.95 -16.02
C GLU A 21 7.16 -24.76 -15.06
N LEU A 22 7.19 -24.40 -13.77
CA LEU A 22 6.39 -25.08 -12.75
C LEU A 22 4.88 -24.95 -12.99
N LEU A 23 4.42 -23.79 -13.48
CA LEU A 23 3.04 -23.59 -13.87
C LEU A 23 2.67 -24.48 -15.05
N GLU A 24 3.53 -24.62 -16.06
CA GLU A 24 3.27 -25.51 -17.18
C GLU A 24 3.11 -26.97 -16.71
N ASP A 25 3.96 -27.44 -15.76
CA ASP A 25 3.82 -28.76 -15.15
C ASP A 25 2.48 -28.96 -14.43
N CYS A 26 1.89 -27.89 -13.88
CA CYS A 26 0.62 -27.91 -13.15
C CYS A 26 -0.62 -27.82 -14.07
N ARG A 27 -0.46 -27.49 -15.36
CA ARG A 27 -1.56 -27.14 -16.27
C ARG A 27 -2.57 -28.27 -16.46
N ALA A 28 -2.11 -29.52 -16.49
CA ALA A 28 -2.96 -30.69 -16.66
C ALA A 28 -3.94 -30.89 -15.50
N GLU A 29 -3.51 -30.53 -14.26
CA GLU A 29 -4.34 -30.70 -13.08
C GLU A 29 -5.21 -29.47 -12.75
N LEU A 30 -4.77 -28.29 -13.12
CA LEU A 30 -5.49 -27.04 -12.88
C LEU A 30 -5.34 -26.11 -14.10
N PRO A 31 -6.39 -25.94 -14.91
CA PRO A 31 -6.34 -25.05 -16.07
C PRO A 31 -6.07 -23.60 -15.67
N HIS A 32 -5.01 -23.02 -16.21
CA HIS A 32 -4.62 -21.62 -15.95
C HIS A 32 -3.84 -21.02 -17.12
N LEU A 33 -3.70 -19.68 -17.09
CA LEU A 33 -2.96 -18.89 -18.06
C LEU A 33 -2.10 -17.87 -17.34
N VAL A 34 -0.83 -17.80 -17.64
CA VAL A 34 0.03 -16.67 -17.25
C VAL A 34 -0.34 -15.51 -18.19
N VAL A 35 -1.02 -14.49 -17.64
CA VAL A 35 -1.56 -13.36 -18.42
C VAL A 35 -0.66 -12.13 -18.38
N GLY A 36 0.37 -12.12 -17.53
CA GLY A 36 1.34 -11.05 -17.41
C GLY A 36 2.46 -11.36 -16.44
N GLU A 37 3.54 -10.63 -16.59
CA GLU A 37 4.69 -10.63 -15.68
C GLU A 37 5.05 -9.17 -15.36
N ALA A 38 5.69 -8.97 -14.20
CA ALA A 38 6.18 -7.66 -13.77
C ALA A 38 7.48 -7.83 -12.98
N THR A 39 8.35 -6.83 -13.06
CA THR A 39 9.67 -6.82 -12.42
C THR A 39 9.70 -6.04 -11.11
N ASN A 40 8.61 -5.37 -10.74
CA ASN A 40 8.45 -4.64 -9.49
C ASN A 40 6.97 -4.49 -9.13
N GLY A 41 6.69 -4.07 -7.89
CA GLY A 41 5.32 -3.96 -7.41
C GLY A 41 4.46 -2.91 -8.15
N VAL A 42 5.05 -1.79 -8.60
CA VAL A 42 4.31 -0.73 -9.31
C VAL A 42 3.82 -1.24 -10.67
N GLU A 43 4.70 -1.89 -11.43
CA GLU A 43 4.34 -2.56 -12.69
C GLU A 43 3.33 -3.68 -12.47
N GLY A 44 3.54 -4.47 -11.38
CA GLY A 44 2.64 -5.55 -10.96
C GLY A 44 1.22 -5.08 -10.75
N LEU A 45 0.99 -3.97 -10.03
CA LEU A 45 -0.34 -3.41 -9.80
C LEU A 45 -1.05 -3.03 -11.09
N ARG A 46 -0.33 -2.39 -12.02
CA ARG A 46 -0.86 -2.05 -13.34
C ARG A 46 -1.24 -3.32 -14.12
N THR A 47 -0.32 -4.31 -14.16
CA THR A 47 -0.53 -5.56 -14.88
C THR A 47 -1.72 -6.33 -14.33
N VAL A 48 -1.86 -6.43 -13.00
CA VAL A 48 -3.01 -7.09 -12.35
C VAL A 48 -4.33 -6.42 -12.75
N ALA A 49 -4.40 -5.09 -12.70
CA ALA A 49 -5.60 -4.35 -13.04
C ALA A 49 -5.98 -4.49 -14.53
N GLU A 50 -5.01 -4.34 -15.44
CA GLU A 50 -5.22 -4.43 -16.88
C GLU A 50 -5.60 -5.84 -17.32
N LYS A 51 -4.95 -6.84 -16.76
CA LYS A 51 -5.16 -8.26 -17.11
C LYS A 51 -6.25 -8.91 -16.30
N LYS A 52 -6.85 -8.25 -15.31
CA LYS A 52 -7.86 -8.82 -14.40
C LYS A 52 -7.42 -10.19 -13.89
N ALA A 53 -6.29 -10.21 -13.18
CA ALA A 53 -5.72 -11.42 -12.64
C ALA A 53 -6.61 -12.02 -11.54
N ASP A 54 -6.72 -13.35 -11.51
CA ASP A 54 -7.38 -14.08 -10.43
C ASP A 54 -6.41 -14.42 -9.31
N VAL A 55 -5.13 -14.64 -9.67
CA VAL A 55 -4.05 -15.04 -8.77
C VAL A 55 -2.78 -14.26 -9.09
N VAL A 56 -2.04 -13.88 -8.07
CA VAL A 56 -0.71 -13.29 -8.20
C VAL A 56 0.30 -14.14 -7.43
N LEU A 57 1.38 -14.53 -8.11
CA LEU A 57 2.58 -15.07 -7.50
C LEU A 57 3.56 -13.90 -7.34
N VAL A 58 3.95 -13.56 -6.11
CA VAL A 58 4.76 -12.35 -5.84
C VAL A 58 5.92 -12.64 -4.91
N ASP A 59 7.12 -12.16 -5.28
CA ASP A 59 8.25 -12.14 -4.34
C ASP A 59 8.04 -11.05 -3.28
N ILE A 60 8.46 -11.31 -2.07
CA ILE A 60 8.40 -10.34 -0.96
C ILE A 60 9.47 -9.27 -1.13
N GLN A 61 10.67 -9.66 -1.53
CA GLN A 61 11.79 -8.72 -1.64
C GLN A 61 11.97 -8.24 -3.06
N MET A 62 11.48 -7.06 -3.33
CA MET A 62 11.65 -6.40 -4.62
C MET A 62 12.08 -4.93 -4.41
N PRO A 63 12.83 -4.36 -5.35
CA PRO A 63 13.16 -2.93 -5.32
C PRO A 63 11.88 -2.07 -5.42
N GLU A 64 11.98 -0.84 -4.94
CA GLU A 64 10.92 0.19 -4.95
C GLU A 64 9.70 -0.12 -4.08
N MET A 65 9.11 -1.30 -4.20
CA MET A 65 7.92 -1.72 -3.46
C MET A 65 8.05 -3.18 -3.08
N SER A 66 7.98 -3.50 -1.78
CA SER A 66 7.98 -4.88 -1.31
C SER A 66 6.71 -5.62 -1.76
N GLY A 67 6.79 -6.96 -1.88
CA GLY A 67 5.60 -7.77 -2.18
C GLY A 67 4.51 -7.66 -1.12
N MET A 68 4.88 -7.33 0.12
CA MET A 68 3.93 -7.09 1.20
C MET A 68 3.19 -5.77 1.01
N GLU A 69 3.91 -4.69 0.67
CA GLU A 69 3.31 -3.41 0.32
C GLU A 69 2.42 -3.55 -0.93
N PHE A 70 2.91 -4.25 -1.96
CA PHE A 70 2.14 -4.58 -3.15
C PHE A 70 0.81 -5.28 -2.80
N ALA A 71 0.84 -6.29 -1.93
CA ALA A 71 -0.36 -7.00 -1.52
C ALA A 71 -1.36 -6.09 -0.76
N ARG A 72 -0.88 -5.13 0.05
CA ARG A 72 -1.75 -4.13 0.69
C ARG A 72 -2.48 -3.27 -0.34
N HIS A 73 -1.81 -2.89 -1.42
CA HIS A 73 -2.43 -2.11 -2.49
C HIS A 73 -3.47 -2.91 -3.28
N LEU A 74 -3.30 -4.22 -3.43
CA LEU A 74 -4.31 -5.09 -4.06
C LEU A 74 -5.63 -5.14 -3.26
N LEU A 75 -5.57 -5.06 -1.92
CA LEU A 75 -6.76 -5.14 -1.06
C LEU A 75 -7.74 -3.96 -1.22
N VAL A 76 -7.32 -2.84 -1.81
CA VAL A 76 -8.22 -1.70 -2.10
C VAL A 76 -8.89 -1.81 -3.47
N MET A 77 -8.56 -2.84 -4.25
CA MET A 77 -9.25 -3.10 -5.52
C MET A 77 -10.66 -3.63 -5.26
N GLU A 78 -11.60 -3.32 -6.14
CA GLU A 78 -12.99 -3.81 -6.07
C GLU A 78 -13.06 -5.36 -6.08
N ALA A 79 -12.19 -5.99 -6.87
CA ALA A 79 -12.06 -7.44 -6.95
C ALA A 79 -10.57 -7.83 -6.78
N PRO A 80 -10.07 -7.93 -5.53
CA PRO A 80 -8.68 -8.25 -5.30
C PRO A 80 -8.38 -9.70 -5.70
N PRO A 81 -7.24 -9.96 -6.40
CA PRO A 81 -6.79 -11.31 -6.72
C PRO A 81 -6.36 -12.05 -5.46
N ALA A 82 -6.30 -13.36 -5.55
CA ALA A 82 -5.64 -14.19 -4.54
C ALA A 82 -4.12 -13.97 -4.61
N VAL A 83 -3.46 -13.79 -3.47
CA VAL A 83 -2.00 -13.56 -3.40
C VAL A 83 -1.31 -14.77 -2.83
N ILE A 84 -0.30 -15.26 -3.53
CA ILE A 84 0.61 -16.32 -3.12
C ILE A 84 2.01 -15.72 -3.08
N PHE A 85 2.60 -15.65 -1.90
CA PHE A 85 3.98 -15.20 -1.75
C PHE A 85 4.98 -16.28 -2.16
N VAL A 86 6.04 -15.89 -2.86
CA VAL A 86 7.13 -16.77 -3.29
C VAL A 86 8.44 -16.10 -2.93
N THR A 87 9.16 -16.59 -1.91
CA THR A 87 10.35 -15.89 -1.40
C THR A 87 11.43 -16.85 -0.92
N ALA A 88 12.67 -16.37 -0.86
CA ALA A 88 13.79 -17.09 -0.28
C ALA A 88 13.86 -17.03 1.27
N HIS A 89 13.02 -16.25 1.92
CA HIS A 89 13.13 -15.93 3.33
C HIS A 89 12.11 -16.67 4.19
N ASP A 90 12.59 -17.62 5.02
CA ASP A 90 11.76 -18.45 5.91
C ASP A 90 11.11 -17.66 7.06
N ARG A 91 11.67 -16.53 7.49
CA ARG A 91 11.17 -15.75 8.63
C ARG A 91 9.72 -15.27 8.47
N TYR A 92 9.28 -15.02 7.24
CA TYR A 92 7.91 -14.64 6.96
C TYR A 92 6.96 -15.84 6.84
N ALA A 93 7.50 -17.06 6.69
CA ALA A 93 6.70 -18.28 6.57
C ALA A 93 5.97 -18.62 7.87
N VAL A 94 6.62 -18.44 9.03
CA VAL A 94 6.05 -18.75 10.35
C VAL A 94 4.89 -17.80 10.67
N GLU A 95 5.04 -16.52 10.36
CA GLU A 95 4.02 -15.49 10.61
C GLU A 95 2.86 -15.57 9.59
N ALA A 96 3.13 -15.96 8.35
CA ALA A 96 2.11 -16.13 7.31
C ALA A 96 1.16 -17.31 7.60
N PHE A 97 1.63 -18.36 8.27
CA PHE A 97 0.80 -19.51 8.65
C PHE A 97 -0.26 -19.15 9.70
N GLU A 98 0.03 -18.25 10.60
CA GLU A 98 -0.92 -17.85 11.66
C GLU A 98 -2.08 -17.00 11.13
N VAL A 99 -2.01 -16.53 9.88
CA VAL A 99 -2.82 -15.39 9.45
C VAL A 99 -3.48 -15.52 8.06
N ASN A 100 -4.02 -16.66 7.68
CA ASN A 100 -4.90 -16.80 6.50
C ASN A 100 -4.41 -16.16 5.17
N ALA A 101 -3.08 -16.02 4.95
CA ALA A 101 -2.57 -15.81 3.61
C ALA A 101 -3.08 -16.95 2.72
N VAL A 102 -3.35 -16.69 1.44
CA VAL A 102 -3.79 -17.77 0.55
C VAL A 102 -2.75 -18.86 0.57
N ASP A 103 -1.47 -18.52 0.38
CA ASP A 103 -0.34 -19.40 0.65
C ASP A 103 1.01 -18.65 0.63
N TYR A 104 2.04 -19.37 1.08
CA TYR A 104 3.42 -18.92 1.16
C TYR A 104 4.35 -20.05 0.67
N LEU A 105 5.18 -19.75 -0.31
CA LEU A 105 6.07 -20.70 -0.94
C LEU A 105 7.53 -20.25 -0.74
N THR A 106 8.35 -21.12 -0.17
CA THR A 106 9.80 -20.88 -0.05
C THR A 106 10.51 -21.29 -1.33
N LYS A 107 11.42 -20.46 -1.81
CA LYS A 107 12.33 -20.79 -2.92
C LYS A 107 13.39 -21.81 -2.39
N PRO A 108 13.71 -22.91 -3.09
CA PRO A 108 13.20 -23.29 -4.42
C PRO A 108 11.81 -23.92 -4.37
N VAL A 109 10.89 -23.38 -5.16
CA VAL A 109 9.51 -23.88 -5.24
C VAL A 109 9.46 -25.24 -5.92
N ARG A 110 8.58 -26.12 -5.42
CA ARG A 110 8.31 -27.45 -6.01
C ARG A 110 6.90 -27.48 -6.62
N ALA A 111 6.74 -28.15 -7.77
CA ALA A 111 5.46 -28.21 -8.49
C ALA A 111 4.27 -28.68 -7.62
N PRO A 112 4.38 -29.76 -6.78
CA PRO A 112 3.26 -30.17 -5.93
C PRO A 112 2.83 -29.10 -4.92
N ARG A 113 3.78 -28.28 -4.41
CA ARG A 113 3.51 -27.22 -3.44
C ARG A 113 2.85 -26.02 -4.12
N LEU A 114 3.32 -25.64 -5.32
CA LEU A 114 2.69 -24.61 -6.14
C LEU A 114 1.25 -25.00 -6.52
N LEU A 115 1.04 -26.22 -6.97
CA LEU A 115 -0.29 -26.74 -7.31
C LEU A 115 -1.26 -26.68 -6.12
N ALA A 116 -0.80 -27.07 -4.92
CA ALA A 116 -1.62 -27.01 -3.71
C ALA A 116 -2.02 -25.55 -3.40
N ALA A 117 -1.10 -24.60 -3.53
CA ALA A 117 -1.37 -23.18 -3.33
C ALA A 117 -2.37 -22.63 -4.36
N LEU A 118 -2.22 -22.99 -5.62
CA LEU A 118 -3.14 -22.61 -6.69
C LEU A 118 -4.55 -23.19 -6.47
N LYS A 119 -4.66 -24.45 -6.05
CA LYS A 119 -5.95 -25.10 -5.72
C LYS A 119 -6.64 -24.36 -4.56
N LYS A 120 -5.87 -23.92 -3.54
CA LYS A 120 -6.38 -23.13 -2.43
C LYS A 120 -6.87 -21.74 -2.88
N ALA A 121 -6.11 -21.07 -3.76
CA ALA A 121 -6.51 -19.80 -4.37
C ALA A 121 -7.79 -19.95 -5.20
N ALA A 122 -7.89 -20.99 -6.02
CA ALA A 122 -9.06 -21.30 -6.83
C ALA A 122 -10.33 -21.59 -5.98
N ALA A 123 -10.17 -22.15 -4.79
CA ALA A 123 -11.25 -22.38 -3.85
C ALA A 123 -11.75 -21.11 -3.12
N GLY A 124 -11.24 -19.93 -3.48
CA GLY A 124 -11.66 -18.65 -2.91
C GLY A 124 -10.83 -18.19 -1.70
N GLY A 125 -9.63 -18.76 -1.51
CA GLY A 125 -8.68 -18.27 -0.53
C GLY A 125 -8.32 -16.81 -0.82
N ARG A 126 -8.46 -15.91 0.16
CA ARG A 126 -8.12 -14.48 0.04
C ARG A 126 -7.28 -14.05 1.22
N LEU A 127 -6.39 -13.11 0.96
CA LEU A 127 -5.57 -12.48 1.99
C LEU A 127 -6.41 -11.48 2.80
N ALA A 128 -6.35 -11.55 4.13
CA ALA A 128 -7.03 -10.59 4.99
C ALA A 128 -6.12 -9.39 5.31
N ARG A 129 -6.67 -8.18 5.32
CA ARG A 129 -5.93 -6.93 5.54
C ARG A 129 -5.11 -6.93 6.84
N GLY A 130 -5.71 -7.33 7.95
CA GLY A 130 -5.06 -7.35 9.26
C GLY A 130 -3.85 -8.28 9.38
N VAL A 131 -3.67 -9.16 8.40
CA VAL A 131 -2.54 -10.08 8.29
C VAL A 131 -1.29 -9.35 7.82
N LEU A 132 -1.42 -8.58 6.74
CA LEU A 132 -0.29 -7.85 6.14
C LEU A 132 0.31 -6.84 7.11
N GLU A 133 -0.52 -6.18 7.90
CA GLU A 133 -0.08 -5.22 8.93
C GLU A 133 0.75 -5.87 10.04
N ARG A 134 0.50 -7.16 10.35
CA ARG A 134 1.24 -7.92 11.38
C ARG A 134 2.58 -8.44 10.86
N ILE A 135 2.63 -8.86 9.59
CA ILE A 135 3.82 -9.45 8.98
C ILE A 135 4.85 -8.38 8.58
N ASP A 136 4.39 -7.25 8.07
CA ASP A 136 5.26 -6.14 7.67
C ASP A 136 4.71 -4.82 8.23
N PRO A 137 5.17 -4.42 9.44
CA PRO A 137 4.74 -3.18 10.07
C PRO A 137 5.36 -1.93 9.42
N ALA A 138 6.25 -2.09 8.43
CA ALA A 138 6.87 -0.95 7.76
C ALA A 138 5.80 -0.05 7.10
N PRO A 139 5.91 1.28 7.23
CA PRO A 139 4.98 2.18 6.57
C PRO A 139 5.11 2.07 5.05
N ARG A 140 3.96 2.09 4.36
CA ARG A 140 3.91 2.06 2.89
C ARG A 140 4.62 3.29 2.31
N ARG A 141 5.19 3.12 1.13
CA ARG A 141 5.78 4.24 0.35
C ARG A 141 4.74 4.98 -0.49
N TYR A 142 3.62 4.33 -0.77
CA TYR A 142 2.54 4.85 -1.60
C TYR A 142 1.20 4.76 -0.87
N LEU A 143 0.30 5.73 -1.12
CA LEU A 143 -1.12 5.59 -0.83
C LEU A 143 -1.86 5.14 -2.09
N SER A 144 -2.73 4.15 -1.95
CA SER A 144 -3.61 3.72 -3.03
C SER A 144 -4.87 4.56 -3.04
N VAL A 145 -5.19 5.10 -4.21
CA VAL A 145 -6.42 5.85 -4.46
C VAL A 145 -7.22 5.12 -5.53
N ALA A 146 -8.42 4.68 -5.17
CA ALA A 146 -9.33 4.05 -6.13
C ALA A 146 -10.13 5.13 -6.87
N GLU A 147 -9.87 5.33 -8.15
CA GLU A 147 -10.60 6.27 -9.00
C GLU A 147 -11.13 5.57 -10.25
N ARG A 148 -12.45 5.56 -10.42
CA ARG A 148 -13.12 5.03 -11.63
C ARG A 148 -12.65 3.64 -12.08
N GLY A 149 -12.48 2.71 -11.13
CA GLY A 149 -12.02 1.34 -11.41
C GLY A 149 -10.52 1.21 -11.68
N ARG A 150 -9.74 2.25 -11.41
CA ARG A 150 -8.27 2.24 -11.44
C ARG A 150 -7.71 2.50 -10.06
N VAL A 151 -6.58 1.89 -9.75
CA VAL A 151 -5.80 2.21 -8.56
C VAL A 151 -4.66 3.14 -8.97
N THR A 152 -4.64 4.33 -8.42
CA THR A 152 -3.56 5.31 -8.59
C THR A 152 -2.69 5.27 -7.34
N LEU A 153 -1.39 5.11 -7.52
CA LEU A 153 -0.40 5.18 -6.45
C LEU A 153 0.07 6.62 -6.26
N VAL A 154 -0.10 7.15 -5.08
CA VAL A 154 0.37 8.48 -4.70
C VAL A 154 1.57 8.31 -3.77
N PRO A 155 2.80 8.69 -4.19
CA PRO A 155 3.96 8.61 -3.33
C PRO A 155 3.74 9.40 -2.04
N VAL A 156 3.93 8.78 -0.89
CA VAL A 156 3.76 9.43 0.43
C VAL A 156 4.65 10.67 0.55
N GLN A 157 5.82 10.61 -0.08
CA GLN A 157 6.76 11.73 -0.11
C GLN A 157 6.25 12.95 -0.92
N GLU A 158 5.30 12.78 -1.83
CA GLU A 158 4.72 13.89 -2.58
C GLU A 158 3.55 14.57 -1.86
N ILE A 159 3.03 13.93 -0.82
CA ILE A 159 1.89 14.45 -0.05
C ILE A 159 2.37 15.62 0.82
N VAL A 160 1.67 16.73 0.68
CA VAL A 160 1.88 17.96 1.46
C VAL A 160 1.10 17.92 2.76
N TYR A 161 -0.17 17.57 2.67
CA TYR A 161 -1.04 17.39 3.84
C TYR A 161 -2.17 16.39 3.55
N LEU A 162 -2.72 15.84 4.62
CA LEU A 162 -3.90 14.97 4.63
C LEU A 162 -5.00 15.68 5.44
N LYS A 163 -6.17 15.84 4.86
CA LYS A 163 -7.29 16.55 5.51
C LYS A 163 -8.56 15.72 5.47
N ALA A 164 -9.11 15.43 6.65
CA ALA A 164 -10.39 14.75 6.75
C ALA A 164 -11.53 15.76 6.53
N GLU A 165 -12.37 15.49 5.55
CA GLU A 165 -13.55 16.26 5.22
C GLU A 165 -14.74 15.32 5.05
N GLN A 166 -15.76 15.49 5.87
CA GLN A 166 -16.96 14.64 5.87
C GLN A 166 -16.62 13.14 5.99
N LYS A 167 -16.71 12.38 4.90
CA LYS A 167 -16.55 10.92 4.87
C LYS A 167 -15.16 10.46 4.41
N TYR A 168 -14.39 11.33 3.76
CA TYR A 168 -13.13 10.98 3.11
C TYR A 168 -11.96 11.78 3.68
N VAL A 169 -10.76 11.27 3.44
CA VAL A 169 -9.52 12.00 3.65
C VAL A 169 -8.99 12.47 2.29
N THR A 170 -8.73 13.74 2.17
CA THR A 170 -8.11 14.32 0.98
C THR A 170 -6.59 14.34 1.17
N ALA A 171 -5.85 13.59 0.34
CA ALA A 171 -4.40 13.66 0.25
C ALA A 171 -4.01 14.71 -0.80
N CYS A 172 -3.47 15.83 -0.34
CA CYS A 172 -3.05 16.93 -1.20
C CYS A 172 -1.57 16.81 -1.53
N THR A 173 -1.25 16.68 -2.81
CA THR A 173 0.10 16.84 -3.36
C THR A 173 0.30 18.28 -3.82
N ARG A 174 1.47 18.62 -4.35
CA ARG A 174 1.69 19.97 -4.91
C ARG A 174 0.78 20.28 -6.10
N THR A 175 0.35 19.28 -6.85
CA THR A 175 -0.36 19.45 -8.12
C THR A 175 -1.82 18.99 -8.09
N ARG A 176 -2.15 18.04 -7.21
CA ARG A 176 -3.46 17.37 -7.20
C ARG A 176 -3.93 17.06 -5.78
N ALA A 177 -5.23 16.89 -5.65
CA ALA A 177 -5.88 16.33 -4.47
C ALA A 177 -6.46 14.96 -4.83
N HIS A 178 -6.27 13.99 -3.94
CA HIS A 178 -6.71 12.62 -4.10
C HIS A 178 -7.59 12.22 -2.92
N LEU A 179 -8.69 11.52 -3.20
CA LEU A 179 -9.58 11.02 -2.14
C LEU A 179 -9.09 9.67 -1.65
N VAL A 180 -8.84 9.58 -0.36
CA VAL A 180 -8.41 8.37 0.34
C VAL A 180 -9.53 7.92 1.26
N GLU A 181 -9.88 6.63 1.22
CA GLU A 181 -10.96 6.07 2.05
C GLU A 181 -10.51 5.73 3.48
N GLU A 182 -9.21 5.70 3.71
CA GLU A 182 -8.63 5.35 5.00
C GLU A 182 -8.81 6.46 6.03
N PRO A 183 -9.17 6.12 7.28
CA PRO A 183 -9.33 7.10 8.34
C PRO A 183 -8.03 7.86 8.65
N LEU A 184 -8.12 9.18 8.90
CA LEU A 184 -6.96 10.02 9.19
C LEU A 184 -6.14 9.53 10.40
N GLY A 185 -6.79 8.90 11.40
CA GLY A 185 -6.10 8.34 12.56
C GLY A 185 -5.24 7.12 12.22
N GLN A 186 -5.65 6.30 11.26
CA GLN A 186 -4.88 5.16 10.79
C GLN A 186 -3.65 5.65 10.00
N LEU A 187 -3.83 6.66 9.13
CA LEU A 187 -2.73 7.28 8.38
C LEU A 187 -1.72 7.96 9.33
N GLU A 188 -2.20 8.59 10.41
CA GLU A 188 -1.32 9.16 11.44
C GLU A 188 -0.48 8.09 12.14
N GLN A 189 -1.09 6.96 12.50
CA GLN A 189 -0.41 5.85 13.16
C GLN A 189 0.65 5.23 12.25
N GLU A 190 0.33 4.99 10.98
CA GLU A 190 1.26 4.40 10.01
C GLU A 190 2.39 5.36 9.64
N PHE A 191 2.08 6.64 9.41
CA PHE A 191 3.01 7.63 8.88
C PHE A 191 3.46 8.68 9.90
N GLY A 192 3.44 8.39 11.20
CA GLY A 192 3.80 9.33 12.27
C GLY A 192 5.22 9.89 12.18
N GLY A 193 6.15 9.19 11.49
CA GLY A 193 7.49 9.70 11.16
C GLY A 193 7.51 10.74 10.04
N VAL A 194 6.52 10.72 9.15
CA VAL A 194 6.42 11.59 7.95
C VAL A 194 5.50 12.77 8.20
N PHE A 195 4.36 12.54 8.83
CA PHE A 195 3.35 13.56 9.09
C PHE A 195 3.24 13.91 10.57
N VAL A 196 2.72 15.10 10.84
CA VAL A 196 2.35 15.55 12.17
C VAL A 196 0.94 16.09 12.17
N ARG A 197 0.19 15.78 13.23
CA ARG A 197 -1.15 16.31 13.41
C ARG A 197 -1.10 17.76 13.88
N ILE A 198 -1.70 18.65 13.10
CA ILE A 198 -1.84 20.07 13.43
C ILE A 198 -3.26 20.43 13.87
N HIS A 199 -4.26 19.65 13.41
CA HIS A 199 -5.67 19.86 13.76
C HIS A 199 -6.38 18.50 13.85
N ARG A 200 -7.55 18.43 14.53
CA ARG A 200 -8.32 17.17 14.64
C ARG A 200 -8.61 16.49 13.29
N ASN A 201 -8.63 17.27 12.22
CA ASN A 201 -8.91 16.80 10.86
C ASN A 201 -7.74 17.01 9.88
N CYS A 202 -6.52 17.34 10.36
CA CYS A 202 -5.42 17.66 9.44
C CYS A 202 -4.08 17.15 9.94
N LEU A 203 -3.36 16.46 9.05
CA LEU A 203 -1.95 16.07 9.17
C LEU A 203 -1.15 16.81 8.10
N VAL A 204 0.04 17.30 8.44
CA VAL A 204 0.95 17.96 7.47
C VAL A 204 2.29 17.24 7.42
N ALA A 205 2.93 17.24 6.25
CA ALA A 205 4.26 16.68 6.08
C ALA A 205 5.29 17.49 6.87
N ARG A 206 5.97 16.86 7.84
CA ARG A 206 6.95 17.51 8.73
C ARG A 206 8.02 18.26 7.96
N ARG A 207 8.57 17.66 6.90
CA ARG A 207 9.63 18.22 6.05
C ARG A 207 9.25 19.51 5.32
N LEU A 208 7.94 19.79 5.18
CA LEU A 208 7.46 20.98 4.47
C LEU A 208 7.05 22.12 5.40
N ILE A 209 7.13 21.94 6.72
CA ILE A 209 6.85 23.02 7.67
C ILE A 209 8.00 24.02 7.61
N ARG A 210 7.68 25.27 7.25
CA ARG A 210 8.64 26.40 7.21
C ARG A 210 8.50 27.32 8.43
N GLY A 211 7.36 27.28 9.09
CA GLY A 211 7.09 28.12 10.24
C GLY A 211 5.62 28.24 10.54
N PHE A 212 5.31 29.19 11.40
CA PHE A 212 3.94 29.45 11.85
C PHE A 212 3.71 30.96 11.84
N GLU A 213 2.48 31.34 11.52
CA GLU A 213 2.05 32.74 11.61
C GLU A 213 0.81 32.86 12.51
N ARG A 214 0.65 34.03 13.10
CA ARG A 214 -0.56 34.36 13.85
C ARG A 214 -1.70 34.65 12.88
N THR A 215 -2.79 33.94 13.05
CA THR A 215 -4.06 34.31 12.41
C THR A 215 -4.82 35.25 13.34
N GLY A 216 -5.44 36.31 12.79
CA GLY A 216 -6.03 37.40 13.56
C GLY A 216 -6.91 36.95 14.72
N GLU A 217 -7.08 37.84 15.70
CA GLU A 217 -7.90 37.65 16.89
C GLU A 217 -9.38 37.49 16.48
N THR A 218 -9.90 36.28 16.60
CA THR A 218 -11.34 36.03 16.60
C THR A 218 -11.74 35.79 18.05
N GLU A 219 -12.60 36.62 18.62
CA GLU A 219 -13.08 36.53 20.02
C GLU A 219 -11.97 36.66 21.11
N GLY A 220 -10.93 37.48 20.87
CA GLY A 220 -9.88 37.74 21.88
C GLY A 220 -8.84 36.63 22.02
N GLU A 221 -8.82 35.64 21.14
CA GLU A 221 -7.86 34.51 21.18
C GLU A 221 -6.97 34.46 19.93
N ILE A 222 -5.67 34.29 20.17
CA ILE A 222 -4.66 34.20 19.13
C ILE A 222 -4.73 32.80 18.50
N GLY A 223 -5.10 32.74 17.22
CA GLY A 223 -4.96 31.55 16.39
C GLY A 223 -3.56 31.41 15.80
N TRP A 224 -3.18 30.21 15.43
CA TRP A 224 -1.96 29.92 14.71
C TRP A 224 -2.26 29.13 13.44
N ALA A 225 -1.51 29.42 12.38
CA ALA A 225 -1.53 28.63 11.14
C ALA A 225 -0.11 28.20 10.78
N VAL A 226 0.00 27.01 10.18
CA VAL A 226 1.27 26.50 9.64
C VAL A 226 1.54 27.10 8.26
N ILE A 227 2.81 27.45 8.02
CA ILE A 227 3.34 27.87 6.73
C ILE A 227 4.04 26.67 6.11
N LEU A 228 3.56 26.23 4.94
CA LEU A 228 4.11 25.09 4.22
C LEU A 228 4.91 25.55 3.01
N GLU A 229 6.01 24.84 2.74
CA GLU A 229 6.82 25.09 1.56
C GLU A 229 6.05 24.89 0.26
N GLY A 230 6.09 25.90 -0.63
CA GLY A 230 5.46 25.84 -1.95
C GLY A 230 3.93 25.87 -1.92
N ARG A 231 3.33 26.37 -0.83
CA ARG A 231 1.89 26.57 -0.67
C ARG A 231 1.57 27.92 -0.05
N ASP A 232 0.61 28.63 -0.65
CA ASP A 232 0.09 29.89 -0.11
C ASP A 232 -1.00 29.63 0.94
N GLU A 233 -1.59 28.45 0.93
CA GLU A 233 -2.65 28.05 1.86
C GLU A 233 -2.12 27.99 3.29
N ARG A 234 -2.87 28.58 4.22
CA ARG A 234 -2.60 28.59 5.65
C ARG A 234 -3.53 27.62 6.35
N LEU A 235 -2.95 26.56 6.93
CA LEU A 235 -3.73 25.55 7.62
C LEU A 235 -3.76 25.83 9.13
N PRO A 236 -4.95 25.91 9.75
CA PRO A 236 -5.08 26.25 11.16
C PRO A 236 -4.50 25.18 12.06
N VAL A 237 -3.78 25.60 13.11
CA VAL A 237 -3.24 24.73 14.15
C VAL A 237 -4.18 24.75 15.35
N SER A 238 -4.58 23.56 15.83
CA SER A 238 -5.38 23.43 17.04
C SER A 238 -4.61 23.90 18.28
N ARG A 239 -5.23 24.66 19.17
CA ARG A 239 -4.63 25.14 20.43
C ARG A 239 -4.04 24.01 21.26
N ARG A 240 -4.73 22.86 21.35
CA ARG A 240 -4.27 21.68 22.09
C ARG A 240 -2.96 21.10 21.55
N LEU A 241 -2.73 21.24 20.25
CA LEU A 241 -1.58 20.70 19.56
C LEU A 241 -0.44 21.71 19.37
N TRP A 242 -0.71 22.99 19.66
CA TRP A 242 0.25 24.08 19.44
C TRP A 242 1.61 23.83 20.08
N THR A 243 1.63 23.46 21.36
CA THR A 243 2.88 23.21 22.08
C THR A 243 3.71 22.10 21.45
N GLN A 244 3.06 21.03 21.03
CA GLN A 244 3.71 19.90 20.36
C GLN A 244 4.22 20.27 18.96
N VAL A 245 3.43 21.03 18.21
CA VAL A 245 3.74 21.36 16.81
C VAL A 245 4.82 22.44 16.74
N LYS A 246 4.84 23.41 17.68
CA LYS A 246 5.83 24.48 17.76
C LYS A 246 7.26 23.94 17.91
N SER A 247 7.46 22.91 18.74
CA SER A 247 8.79 22.32 18.96
C SER A 247 9.42 21.70 17.71
N LEU A 248 8.62 21.40 16.68
CA LEU A 248 9.11 20.84 15.42
C LEU A 248 9.75 21.87 14.48
N ALA A 249 9.49 23.16 14.67
CA ALA A 249 10.13 24.23 13.90
C ALA A 249 11.42 24.73 14.55
N GLU A 250 11.71 24.27 15.77
CA GLU A 250 12.91 24.65 16.55
C GLU A 250 14.01 23.57 16.45
N SER A 251 13.75 22.44 15.76
CA SER A 251 14.65 21.30 15.53
C SER A 251 15.17 21.30 14.10
#